data_037a75472ae098a69d0c705b74e6e3df
#
_entry.id   037a75472ae098a69d0c705b74e6e3df
#
_cell.length_a   1.000
_cell.length_b   1.000
_cell.length_c   1.000
_cell.angle_alpha   90.00
_cell.angle_beta   90.00
_cell.angle_gamma   90.00
#
_symmetry.space_group_name_H-M   'P 1'
#
loop_
_entity.id
_entity.type
_entity.pdbx_description
1 polymer ?
#
loop_
_entity_poly.entity_id
_entity_poly.type
_entity_poly.pdbx_seq_one_letter_code
_entity_poly.pdbx_strand_id
1 'polypeptide(L)'
;MNLSPAQNFLEAIRFGSPEYMPRGNEDIFHTLQIKNNFFYGNWTDQWGVNWVMDMPDTSPFPKVNPLPDITKLDDYKIPNPDDLFTDMDEEKRKVKKAKAEGKLVICGMSYFLFERAWAVMGLENFLVALIEEPELSHILLRKIALYAKRVFENMLELGADMISFSEDLGTQRALAFSPEHFHEFFLPEYRVAFEDTLKAKKIINFHSCGCVESIVHSLADINVSMLNPIQSRANDIKKIKEITTNKMALSGAIDSHLLLVGTTKEVRDETARVIEILKPGGGYICAPDQGFPEYPPENIDMLYKTAVELGRY
;
A
#
# COMPACT_ATOMS: atom_id res chain seq x y z
N MET A 1 27.96 -1.87 -14.98
CA MET A 1 26.81 -1.67 -15.89
C MET A 1 26.01 -0.55 -15.26
N ASN A 2 25.70 0.51 -15.94
CA ASN A 2 24.85 1.55 -15.36
C ASN A 2 23.40 1.09 -15.49
N LEU A 3 22.80 0.70 -14.36
CA LEU A 3 21.36 0.39 -14.31
C LEU A 3 20.55 1.65 -14.57
N SER A 4 19.43 1.54 -15.31
CA SER A 4 18.46 2.63 -15.30
C SER A 4 17.84 2.77 -13.89
N PRO A 5 17.28 3.93 -13.51
CA PRO A 5 16.63 4.06 -12.21
C PRO A 5 15.55 2.99 -11.93
N ALA A 6 14.74 2.63 -12.95
CA ALA A 6 13.76 1.56 -12.86
C ALA A 6 14.40 0.18 -12.64
N GLN A 7 15.49 -0.13 -13.34
CA GLN A 7 16.24 -1.37 -13.13
C GLN A 7 16.87 -1.39 -11.73
N ASN A 8 17.47 -0.28 -11.28
CA ASN A 8 18.04 -0.17 -9.96
C ASN A 8 16.98 -0.37 -8.85
N PHE A 9 15.77 0.16 -9.04
CA PHE A 9 14.64 -0.09 -8.14
C PHE A 9 14.27 -1.58 -8.08
N LEU A 10 14.18 -2.24 -9.25
CA LEU A 10 13.87 -3.68 -9.30
C LEU A 10 14.94 -4.53 -8.63
N GLU A 11 16.21 -4.19 -8.82
CA GLU A 11 17.31 -4.85 -8.11
C GLU A 11 17.19 -4.66 -6.59
N ALA A 12 16.86 -3.43 -6.14
CA ALA A 12 16.72 -3.14 -4.72
C ALA A 12 15.61 -3.96 -4.07
N ILE A 13 14.40 -4.00 -4.67
CA ILE A 13 13.26 -4.72 -4.08
C ILE A 13 13.38 -6.24 -4.17
N ARG A 14 14.23 -6.76 -5.08
CA ARG A 14 14.51 -8.19 -5.24
C ARG A 14 15.74 -8.66 -4.48
N PHE A 15 16.35 -7.78 -3.70
CA PHE A 15 17.60 -8.06 -2.98
C PHE A 15 18.73 -8.51 -3.91
N GLY A 16 18.76 -7.96 -5.13
CA GLY A 16 19.82 -8.18 -6.12
C GLY A 16 21.03 -7.30 -5.87
N SER A 17 21.55 -6.66 -6.92
CA SER A 17 22.74 -5.82 -6.87
C SER A 17 22.44 -4.40 -7.33
N PRO A 18 21.66 -3.61 -6.57
CA PRO A 18 21.41 -2.21 -6.90
C PRO A 18 22.70 -1.38 -6.75
N GLU A 19 22.88 -0.37 -7.59
CA GLU A 19 24.03 0.54 -7.51
C GLU A 19 23.88 1.54 -6.36
N TYR A 20 22.63 1.86 -6.01
CA TYR A 20 22.29 2.77 -4.93
C TYR A 20 20.89 2.44 -4.35
N MET A 21 20.65 2.88 -3.13
CA MET A 21 19.35 2.80 -2.46
C MET A 21 18.34 3.70 -3.17
N PRO A 22 17.23 3.17 -3.71
CA PRO A 22 16.19 3.97 -4.34
C PRO A 22 15.54 4.98 -3.40
N ARG A 23 14.95 6.01 -3.98
CA ARG A 23 14.30 7.11 -3.25
C ARG A 23 12.87 7.29 -3.74
N GLY A 24 11.99 7.73 -2.85
CA GLY A 24 10.58 7.92 -3.14
C GLY A 24 10.27 9.03 -4.17
N ASN A 25 11.23 9.92 -4.47
CA ASN A 25 11.07 11.00 -5.43
C ASN A 25 11.57 10.69 -6.86
N GLU A 26 11.97 9.45 -7.13
CA GLU A 26 12.45 9.07 -8.47
C GLU A 26 11.27 8.92 -9.45
N ASP A 27 11.34 9.60 -10.60
CA ASP A 27 10.34 9.49 -11.66
C ASP A 27 10.54 8.21 -12.50
N ILE A 28 10.24 7.07 -11.88
CA ILE A 28 10.41 5.74 -12.49
C ILE A 28 9.09 5.05 -12.79
N PHE A 29 7.95 5.62 -12.36
CA PHE A 29 6.64 5.00 -12.51
C PHE A 29 5.76 5.75 -13.51
N HIS A 30 4.97 4.97 -14.24
CA HIS A 30 3.75 5.40 -14.88
C HIS A 30 2.58 4.82 -14.11
N THR A 31 1.71 5.68 -13.58
CA THR A 31 0.53 5.24 -12.83
C THR A 31 -0.63 5.00 -13.77
N LEU A 32 -1.12 3.77 -13.81
CA LEU A 32 -2.35 3.41 -14.49
C LEU A 32 -3.54 4.09 -13.83
N GLN A 33 -4.37 4.73 -14.63
CA GLN A 33 -5.62 5.31 -14.18
C GLN A 33 -6.74 4.27 -14.27
N ILE A 34 -7.31 3.92 -13.14
CA ILE A 34 -8.60 3.25 -13.07
C ILE A 34 -9.64 4.26 -12.61
N LYS A 35 -10.90 3.98 -12.85
CA LYS A 35 -11.99 4.85 -12.40
C LYS A 35 -11.96 4.95 -10.88
N ASN A 36 -11.32 6.01 -10.39
CA ASN A 36 -11.28 6.34 -8.98
C ASN A 36 -12.22 7.53 -8.73
N ASN A 37 -13.18 7.33 -7.86
CA ASN A 37 -14.27 8.28 -7.61
C ASN A 37 -14.04 9.07 -6.31
N PHE A 38 -12.81 9.47 -6.00
CA PHE A 38 -12.56 10.37 -4.89
C PHE A 38 -12.80 11.82 -5.33
N PHE A 39 -13.79 12.44 -4.72
CA PHE A 39 -14.16 13.82 -5.00
C PHE A 39 -14.22 14.62 -3.71
N TYR A 40 -13.87 15.88 -3.77
CA TYR A 40 -14.18 16.81 -2.70
C TYR A 40 -15.69 16.94 -2.51
N GLY A 41 -16.16 16.88 -1.27
CA GLY A 41 -17.59 16.88 -0.93
C GLY A 41 -18.14 15.50 -0.62
N ASN A 42 -19.39 15.26 -1.01
CA ASN A 42 -20.09 13.99 -0.77
C ASN A 42 -20.32 13.21 -2.06
N TRP A 43 -20.05 11.91 -2.04
CA TRP A 43 -20.43 11.02 -3.16
C TRP A 43 -20.73 9.62 -2.66
N THR A 44 -21.35 8.82 -3.50
CA THR A 44 -21.58 7.39 -3.24
C THR A 44 -20.77 6.59 -4.26
N ASP A 45 -19.96 5.63 -3.77
CA ASP A 45 -19.19 4.74 -4.64
C ASP A 45 -20.04 3.58 -5.16
N GLN A 46 -19.44 2.76 -6.03
CA GLN A 46 -20.12 1.58 -6.61
C GLN A 46 -20.48 0.49 -5.58
N TRP A 47 -19.88 0.51 -4.39
CA TRP A 47 -20.21 -0.35 -3.27
C TRP A 47 -21.42 0.15 -2.47
N GLY A 48 -21.95 1.34 -2.82
CA GLY A 48 -23.03 1.99 -2.09
C GLY A 48 -22.59 2.72 -0.83
N VAL A 49 -21.28 2.81 -0.59
CA VAL A 49 -20.74 3.60 0.54
C VAL A 49 -20.87 5.08 0.22
N ASN A 50 -21.50 5.84 1.11
CA ASN A 50 -21.51 7.29 1.01
C ASN A 50 -20.29 7.86 1.72
N TRP A 51 -19.46 8.54 0.94
CA TRP A 51 -18.19 9.14 1.38
C TRP A 51 -18.32 10.64 1.57
N VAL A 52 -17.50 11.18 2.46
CA VAL A 52 -17.31 12.61 2.64
C VAL A 52 -15.82 12.95 2.67
N MET A 53 -15.44 14.01 1.96
CA MET A 53 -14.14 14.65 2.04
C MET A 53 -14.37 16.16 2.26
N ASP A 54 -14.20 16.61 3.49
CA ASP A 54 -14.53 17.99 3.90
C ASP A 54 -13.38 18.97 3.66
N MET A 55 -12.14 18.46 3.53
CA MET A 55 -10.95 19.25 3.23
C MET A 55 -10.22 18.68 2.03
N PRO A 56 -9.68 19.52 1.12
CA PRO A 56 -8.81 19.04 0.05
C PRO A 56 -7.63 18.22 0.61
N ASP A 57 -7.17 17.26 -0.19
CA ASP A 57 -5.97 16.47 0.09
C ASP A 57 -6.01 15.63 1.39
N THR A 58 -7.21 15.41 1.96
CA THR A 58 -7.43 14.50 3.08
C THR A 58 -7.98 13.16 2.58
N SER A 59 -7.89 12.12 3.43
CA SER A 59 -8.54 10.84 3.14
C SER A 59 -10.05 10.97 3.31
N PRO A 60 -10.87 10.45 2.37
CA PRO A 60 -12.31 10.43 2.53
C PRO A 60 -12.73 9.50 3.67
N PHE A 61 -13.86 9.81 4.29
CA PHE A 61 -14.42 9.02 5.38
C PHE A 61 -15.84 8.53 5.02
N PRO A 62 -16.20 7.27 5.30
CA PRO A 62 -17.55 6.74 5.05
C PRO A 62 -18.54 7.33 6.03
N LYS A 63 -19.59 7.98 5.50
CA LYS A 63 -20.67 8.61 6.26
C LYS A 63 -21.88 7.70 6.41
N VAL A 64 -22.14 6.88 5.38
CA VAL A 64 -23.23 5.89 5.38
C VAL A 64 -22.67 4.57 4.85
N ASN A 65 -22.89 3.53 5.63
CA ASN A 65 -22.46 2.17 5.34
C ASN A 65 -23.66 1.38 4.80
N PRO A 66 -23.57 0.77 3.60
CA PRO A 66 -24.73 0.11 2.96
C PRO A 66 -25.12 -1.23 3.60
N LEU A 67 -24.22 -1.86 4.38
CA LEU A 67 -24.44 -3.14 5.05
C LEU A 67 -24.12 -3.04 6.56
N PRO A 68 -24.82 -2.23 7.35
CA PRO A 68 -24.49 -2.08 8.77
C PRO A 68 -24.83 -3.32 9.62
N ASP A 69 -25.62 -4.25 9.09
CA ASP A 69 -26.03 -5.52 9.69
C ASP A 69 -25.62 -6.66 8.76
N ILE A 70 -24.60 -7.45 9.14
CA ILE A 70 -24.04 -8.52 8.31
C ILE A 70 -25.05 -9.64 8.03
N THR A 71 -26.11 -9.80 8.85
CA THR A 71 -27.15 -10.80 8.60
C THR A 71 -27.95 -10.52 7.32
N LYS A 72 -27.80 -9.32 6.74
CA LYS A 72 -28.37 -8.91 5.45
C LYS A 72 -27.41 -9.11 4.26
N LEU A 73 -26.30 -9.82 4.46
CA LEU A 73 -25.29 -10.03 3.43
C LEU A 73 -25.82 -10.65 2.14
N ASP A 74 -26.82 -11.50 2.22
CA ASP A 74 -27.43 -12.14 1.03
C ASP A 74 -28.17 -11.14 0.14
N ASP A 75 -28.69 -10.06 0.71
CA ASP A 75 -29.38 -8.99 0.00
C ASP A 75 -28.37 -7.95 -0.57
N TYR A 76 -27.11 -7.94 -0.08
CA TYR A 76 -26.10 -6.99 -0.47
C TYR A 76 -25.37 -7.41 -1.76
N LYS A 77 -25.35 -6.51 -2.74
CA LYS A 77 -24.72 -6.77 -4.04
C LYS A 77 -23.32 -6.23 -4.11
N ILE A 78 -22.35 -7.10 -4.28
CA ILE A 78 -20.98 -6.73 -4.62
C ILE A 78 -20.99 -6.13 -6.05
N PRO A 79 -20.33 -4.98 -6.29
CA PRO A 79 -20.26 -4.38 -7.62
C PRO A 79 -19.47 -5.24 -8.63
N ASN A 80 -19.63 -4.94 -9.92
CA ASN A 80 -18.83 -5.59 -10.93
C ASN A 80 -17.42 -4.98 -10.98
N PRO A 81 -16.33 -5.75 -10.77
CA PRO A 81 -14.97 -5.23 -10.80
C PRO A 81 -14.55 -4.65 -12.16
N ASP A 82 -15.14 -5.12 -13.25
CA ASP A 82 -14.80 -4.65 -14.60
C ASP A 82 -15.27 -3.20 -14.87
N ASP A 83 -16.24 -2.70 -14.09
CA ASP A 83 -16.74 -1.32 -14.20
C ASP A 83 -15.70 -0.25 -13.81
N LEU A 84 -14.59 -0.65 -13.17
CA LEU A 84 -13.46 0.25 -12.90
C LEU A 84 -12.62 0.58 -14.15
N PHE A 85 -12.76 -0.19 -15.23
CA PHE A 85 -11.91 -0.12 -16.42
C PHE A 85 -12.72 0.34 -17.64
N THR A 86 -12.82 1.63 -17.84
CA THR A 86 -13.70 2.23 -18.88
C THR A 86 -13.05 2.42 -20.23
N ASP A 87 -11.73 2.52 -20.31
CA ASP A 87 -11.00 2.72 -21.58
C ASP A 87 -9.68 1.95 -21.60
N MET A 88 -9.81 0.62 -21.66
CA MET A 88 -8.68 -0.31 -21.68
C MET A 88 -7.71 -0.06 -22.85
N ASP A 89 -8.22 0.34 -24.01
CA ASP A 89 -7.37 0.53 -25.20
C ASP A 89 -6.53 1.79 -25.11
N GLU A 90 -7.06 2.85 -24.54
CA GLU A 90 -6.29 4.06 -24.29
C GLU A 90 -5.22 3.82 -23.22
N GLU A 91 -5.57 3.17 -22.12
CA GLU A 91 -4.61 2.84 -21.07
C GLU A 91 -3.50 1.89 -21.59
N LYS A 92 -3.81 0.90 -22.43
CA LYS A 92 -2.79 0.06 -23.08
C LYS A 92 -1.82 0.86 -23.96
N ARG A 93 -2.31 1.90 -24.65
CA ARG A 93 -1.43 2.80 -25.44
C ARG A 93 -0.49 3.60 -24.54
N LYS A 94 -1.00 4.16 -23.45
CA LYS A 94 -0.20 4.89 -22.45
C LYS A 94 0.86 4.00 -21.80
N VAL A 95 0.48 2.79 -21.41
CA VAL A 95 1.40 1.77 -20.87
C VAL A 95 2.52 1.43 -21.87
N LYS A 96 2.17 1.19 -23.13
CA LYS A 96 3.16 0.90 -24.18
C LYS A 96 4.18 2.04 -24.31
N LYS A 97 3.71 3.29 -24.28
CA LYS A 97 4.58 4.47 -24.32
C LYS A 97 5.50 4.53 -23.10
N ALA A 98 4.94 4.41 -21.89
CA ALA A 98 5.69 4.45 -20.65
C ALA A 98 6.78 3.37 -20.58
N LYS A 99 6.48 2.14 -21.01
CA LYS A 99 7.47 1.05 -21.08
C LYS A 99 8.57 1.32 -22.11
N ALA A 100 8.25 1.96 -23.22
CA ALA A 100 9.26 2.38 -24.22
C ALA A 100 10.18 3.50 -23.66
N GLU A 101 9.69 4.31 -22.73
CA GLU A 101 10.47 5.32 -21.99
C GLU A 101 11.26 4.72 -20.81
N GLY A 102 11.19 3.40 -20.59
CA GLY A 102 11.90 2.69 -19.51
C GLY A 102 11.25 2.83 -18.13
N LYS A 103 9.99 3.24 -18.05
CA LYS A 103 9.24 3.33 -16.79
C LYS A 103 8.61 1.99 -16.41
N LEU A 104 8.46 1.79 -15.10
CA LEU A 104 7.62 0.74 -14.54
C LEU A 104 6.16 1.20 -14.52
N VAL A 105 5.24 0.27 -14.66
CA VAL A 105 3.81 0.55 -14.61
C VAL A 105 3.25 0.11 -13.27
N ILE A 106 2.73 1.08 -12.50
CA ILE A 106 2.05 0.83 -11.22
C ILE A 106 0.54 1.05 -11.39
N CYS A 107 -0.26 0.18 -10.81
CA CYS A 107 -1.70 0.39 -10.67
C CYS A 107 -2.10 0.24 -9.21
N GLY A 108 -2.97 1.14 -8.74
CA GLY A 108 -3.39 1.18 -7.35
C GLY A 108 -4.90 1.02 -7.17
N MET A 109 -5.29 0.39 -6.06
CA MET A 109 -6.65 0.31 -5.56
C MET A 109 -6.69 0.75 -4.09
N SER A 110 -7.61 1.65 -3.74
CA SER A 110 -7.83 2.07 -2.35
C SER A 110 -8.92 1.23 -1.70
N TYR A 111 -8.85 1.07 -0.38
CA TYR A 111 -9.82 0.31 0.41
C TYR A 111 -9.93 -1.14 -0.06
N PHE A 112 -8.92 -1.94 0.27
CA PHE A 112 -8.85 -3.31 -0.22
C PHE A 112 -9.74 -4.27 0.58
N LEU A 113 -9.24 -4.99 1.57
CA LEU A 113 -9.96 -6.07 2.25
C LEU A 113 -10.60 -5.60 3.56
N PHE A 114 -9.78 -5.32 4.58
CA PHE A 114 -10.23 -4.80 5.86
C PHE A 114 -10.89 -3.43 5.71
N GLU A 115 -10.22 -2.53 4.98
CA GLU A 115 -10.74 -1.19 4.77
C GLU A 115 -12.06 -1.22 3.99
N ARG A 116 -12.22 -2.09 3.01
CA ARG A 116 -13.49 -2.24 2.27
C ARG A 116 -14.59 -2.83 3.15
N ALA A 117 -14.27 -3.83 3.95
CA ALA A 117 -15.24 -4.45 4.84
C ALA A 117 -15.81 -3.44 5.86
N TRP A 118 -14.92 -2.68 6.54
CA TRP A 118 -15.42 -1.67 7.47
C TRP A 118 -16.05 -0.45 6.78
N ALA A 119 -15.63 -0.09 5.57
CA ALA A 119 -16.31 0.95 4.82
C ALA A 119 -17.75 0.57 4.45
N VAL A 120 -17.98 -0.70 4.14
CA VAL A 120 -19.31 -1.25 3.81
C VAL A 120 -20.19 -1.41 5.06
N MET A 121 -19.62 -1.84 6.19
CA MET A 121 -20.37 -2.18 7.40
C MET A 121 -20.36 -1.10 8.49
N GLY A 122 -19.37 -0.23 8.52
CA GLY A 122 -18.95 0.55 9.68
C GLY A 122 -17.91 -0.21 10.51
N LEU A 123 -16.88 0.51 11.00
CA LEU A 123 -15.75 -0.12 11.68
C LEU A 123 -16.17 -0.92 12.91
N GLU A 124 -17.00 -0.35 13.78
CA GLU A 124 -17.48 -1.02 15.00
C GLU A 124 -18.29 -2.27 14.66
N ASN A 125 -19.28 -2.15 13.75
CA ASN A 125 -20.11 -3.28 13.33
C ASN A 125 -19.28 -4.41 12.73
N PHE A 126 -18.27 -4.08 11.91
CA PHE A 126 -17.41 -5.09 11.32
C PHE A 126 -16.53 -5.81 12.36
N LEU A 127 -15.93 -5.07 13.30
CA LEU A 127 -15.13 -5.68 14.35
C LEU A 127 -15.97 -6.56 15.29
N VAL A 128 -17.21 -6.17 15.60
CA VAL A 128 -18.17 -7.00 16.36
C VAL A 128 -18.54 -8.25 15.55
N ALA A 129 -18.80 -8.11 14.24
CA ALA A 129 -19.17 -9.24 13.38
C ALA A 129 -18.07 -10.31 13.27
N LEU A 130 -16.80 -9.94 13.34
CA LEU A 130 -15.69 -10.94 13.40
C LEU A 130 -15.83 -11.90 14.59
N ILE A 131 -16.49 -11.46 15.66
CA ILE A 131 -16.65 -12.24 16.91
C ILE A 131 -18.01 -12.92 16.95
N GLU A 132 -19.08 -12.20 16.63
CA GLU A 132 -20.46 -12.68 16.81
C GLU A 132 -20.97 -13.45 15.58
N GLU A 133 -20.49 -13.11 14.37
CA GLU A 133 -20.93 -13.69 13.09
C GLU A 133 -19.73 -14.10 12.22
N PRO A 134 -18.83 -14.96 12.72
CA PRO A 134 -17.58 -15.28 12.03
C PRO A 134 -17.79 -15.92 10.64
N GLU A 135 -18.82 -16.78 10.50
CA GLU A 135 -19.13 -17.42 9.21
C GLU A 135 -19.53 -16.40 8.14
N LEU A 136 -20.39 -15.43 8.49
CA LEU A 136 -20.79 -14.36 7.57
C LEU A 136 -19.62 -13.42 7.27
N SER A 137 -18.76 -13.16 8.25
CA SER A 137 -17.55 -12.38 8.07
C SER A 137 -16.58 -13.04 7.07
N HIS A 138 -16.37 -14.35 7.14
CA HIS A 138 -15.63 -15.11 6.13
C HIS A 138 -16.24 -14.99 4.73
N ILE A 139 -17.57 -15.08 4.62
CA ILE A 139 -18.26 -14.95 3.33
C ILE A 139 -18.08 -13.55 2.75
N LEU A 140 -18.24 -12.49 3.55
CA LEU A 140 -18.04 -11.12 3.11
C LEU A 140 -16.60 -10.88 2.62
N LEU A 141 -15.61 -11.26 3.43
CA LEU A 141 -14.21 -11.09 3.10
C LEU A 141 -13.81 -11.87 1.85
N ARG A 142 -14.30 -13.11 1.68
CA ARG A 142 -14.11 -13.90 0.45
C ARG A 142 -14.70 -13.19 -0.77
N LYS A 143 -15.89 -12.62 -0.67
CA LYS A 143 -16.51 -11.87 -1.78
C LYS A 143 -15.65 -10.64 -2.15
N ILE A 144 -15.12 -9.91 -1.16
CA ILE A 144 -14.25 -8.76 -1.39
C ILE A 144 -12.91 -9.21 -2.02
N ALA A 145 -12.31 -10.30 -1.54
CA ALA A 145 -11.06 -10.83 -2.07
C ALA A 145 -11.19 -11.28 -3.54
N LEU A 146 -12.30 -11.92 -3.89
CA LEU A 146 -12.58 -12.33 -5.29
C LEU A 146 -12.81 -11.11 -6.21
N TYR A 147 -13.48 -10.07 -5.70
CA TYR A 147 -13.59 -8.80 -6.41
C TYR A 147 -12.19 -8.20 -6.67
N ALA A 148 -11.37 -8.09 -5.63
CA ALA A 148 -10.02 -7.54 -5.75
C ALA A 148 -9.13 -8.40 -6.67
N LYS A 149 -9.23 -9.74 -6.62
CA LYS A 149 -8.55 -10.64 -7.54
C LYS A 149 -8.85 -10.27 -8.99
N ARG A 150 -10.14 -10.10 -9.34
CA ARG A 150 -10.54 -9.71 -10.71
C ARG A 150 -10.02 -8.32 -11.08
N VAL A 151 -10.04 -7.36 -10.16
CA VAL A 151 -9.43 -6.04 -10.38
C VAL A 151 -7.93 -6.18 -10.70
N PHE A 152 -7.20 -6.99 -9.94
CA PHE A 152 -5.76 -7.22 -10.16
C PHE A 152 -5.50 -7.92 -11.50
N GLU A 153 -6.33 -8.89 -11.91
CA GLU A 153 -6.25 -9.51 -13.24
C GLU A 153 -6.36 -8.44 -14.35
N ASN A 154 -7.34 -7.54 -14.26
CA ASN A 154 -7.51 -6.45 -15.23
C ASN A 154 -6.29 -5.50 -15.24
N MET A 155 -5.71 -5.20 -14.08
CA MET A 155 -4.47 -4.41 -13.99
C MET A 155 -3.29 -5.12 -14.68
N LEU A 156 -3.18 -6.45 -14.50
CA LEU A 156 -2.16 -7.26 -15.18
C LEU A 156 -2.37 -7.29 -16.70
N GLU A 157 -3.61 -7.42 -17.16
CA GLU A 157 -3.97 -7.36 -18.60
C GLU A 157 -3.61 -6.00 -19.22
N LEU A 158 -3.67 -4.92 -18.46
CA LEU A 158 -3.20 -3.59 -18.86
C LEU A 158 -1.67 -3.49 -18.88
N GLY A 159 -0.97 -4.42 -18.27
CA GLY A 159 0.49 -4.50 -18.28
C GLY A 159 1.14 -3.91 -17.05
N ALA A 160 0.46 -3.87 -15.89
CA ALA A 160 1.05 -3.47 -14.63
C ALA A 160 2.27 -4.31 -14.27
N ASP A 161 3.31 -3.64 -13.76
CA ASP A 161 4.51 -4.28 -13.21
C ASP A 161 4.42 -4.36 -11.68
N MET A 162 3.62 -3.48 -11.08
CA MET A 162 3.36 -3.40 -9.64
C MET A 162 1.87 -3.19 -9.39
N ILE A 163 1.29 -4.02 -8.54
CA ILE A 163 -0.03 -3.82 -7.95
C ILE A 163 0.17 -3.20 -6.57
N SER A 164 -0.48 -2.07 -6.34
CA SER A 164 -0.47 -1.35 -5.06
C SER A 164 -1.89 -1.22 -4.54
N PHE A 165 -2.08 -1.28 -3.24
CA PHE A 165 -3.38 -1.09 -2.61
C PHE A 165 -3.23 -0.52 -1.21
N SER A 166 -4.23 0.23 -0.73
CA SER A 166 -4.29 0.66 0.65
C SER A 166 -5.04 -0.36 1.50
N GLU A 167 -4.50 -0.60 2.68
CA GLU A 167 -5.01 -1.55 3.64
C GLU A 167 -4.52 -1.19 5.05
N ASP A 168 -5.04 -0.12 5.61
CA ASP A 168 -4.60 0.39 6.92
C ASP A 168 -5.07 -0.52 8.05
N LEU A 169 -4.19 -1.45 8.45
CA LEU A 169 -4.44 -2.46 9.50
C LEU A 169 -4.05 -1.98 10.90
N GLY A 170 -3.15 -1.00 10.97
CA GLY A 170 -2.53 -0.57 12.21
C GLY A 170 -3.07 0.75 12.77
N THR A 171 -3.22 0.80 14.08
CA THR A 171 -3.24 2.04 14.85
C THR A 171 -1.80 2.48 15.17
N GLN A 172 -1.63 3.59 15.89
CA GLN A 172 -0.27 3.99 16.32
C GLN A 172 0.38 3.03 17.35
N ARG A 173 -0.35 2.07 17.91
CA ARG A 173 0.13 1.20 19.00
C ARG A 173 0.01 -0.29 18.72
N ALA A 174 -0.94 -0.70 17.89
CA ALA A 174 -1.25 -2.11 17.59
C ALA A 174 -2.06 -2.21 16.31
N LEU A 175 -2.34 -3.42 15.86
CA LEU A 175 -3.37 -3.68 14.86
C LEU A 175 -4.75 -3.22 15.36
N ALA A 176 -5.67 -2.93 14.44
CA ALA A 176 -7.06 -2.61 14.75
C ALA A 176 -7.84 -3.83 15.32
N PHE A 177 -7.29 -5.02 15.20
CA PHE A 177 -7.82 -6.32 15.64
C PHE A 177 -6.67 -7.21 16.12
N SER A 178 -6.94 -8.40 16.65
CA SER A 178 -5.88 -9.27 17.14
C SER A 178 -5.07 -9.93 15.99
N PRO A 179 -3.79 -10.30 16.23
CA PRO A 179 -3.02 -11.07 15.26
C PRO A 179 -3.68 -12.43 14.89
N GLU A 180 -4.41 -13.03 15.83
CA GLU A 180 -5.18 -14.26 15.58
C GLU A 180 -6.27 -14.02 14.54
N HIS A 181 -7.03 -12.92 14.66
CA HIS A 181 -8.04 -12.52 13.66
C HIS A 181 -7.37 -12.22 12.30
N PHE A 182 -6.17 -11.64 12.28
CA PHE A 182 -5.43 -11.49 11.02
C PHE A 182 -5.21 -12.82 10.32
N HIS A 183 -4.74 -13.82 11.05
CA HIS A 183 -4.45 -15.14 10.49
C HIS A 183 -5.71 -15.91 10.09
N GLU A 184 -6.79 -15.75 10.82
CA GLU A 184 -8.06 -16.43 10.58
C GLU A 184 -8.82 -15.83 9.41
N PHE A 185 -9.02 -14.50 9.42
CA PHE A 185 -9.96 -13.83 8.51
C PHE A 185 -9.27 -13.21 7.29
N PHE A 186 -8.07 -12.66 7.43
CA PHE A 186 -7.48 -11.82 6.38
C PHE A 186 -6.40 -12.53 5.58
N LEU A 187 -5.49 -13.23 6.24
CA LEU A 187 -4.35 -13.89 5.59
C LEU A 187 -4.76 -14.89 4.49
N PRO A 188 -5.80 -15.73 4.67
CA PRO A 188 -6.29 -16.62 3.60
C PRO A 188 -6.82 -15.85 2.40
N GLU A 189 -7.48 -14.73 2.62
CA GLU A 189 -8.09 -13.91 1.57
C GLU A 189 -7.05 -13.12 0.78
N TYR A 190 -5.96 -12.64 1.43
CA TYR A 190 -4.82 -12.09 0.71
C TYR A 190 -4.18 -13.11 -0.23
N ARG A 191 -4.04 -14.38 0.19
CA ARG A 191 -3.54 -15.46 -0.67
C ARG A 191 -4.40 -15.64 -1.93
N VAL A 192 -5.73 -15.57 -1.78
CA VAL A 192 -6.68 -15.64 -2.90
C VAL A 192 -6.50 -14.46 -3.84
N ALA A 193 -6.46 -13.23 -3.32
CA ALA A 193 -6.36 -12.02 -4.13
C ALA A 193 -5.01 -11.92 -4.87
N PHE A 194 -3.92 -12.38 -4.28
CA PHE A 194 -2.56 -12.23 -4.83
C PHE A 194 -2.17 -13.34 -5.80
N GLU A 195 -2.94 -14.42 -5.89
CA GLU A 195 -2.59 -15.64 -6.63
C GLU A 195 -2.07 -15.37 -8.04
N ASP A 196 -2.82 -14.62 -8.86
CA ASP A 196 -2.47 -14.40 -10.27
C ASP A 196 -1.37 -13.35 -10.43
N THR A 197 -1.27 -12.37 -9.53
CA THR A 197 -0.15 -11.42 -9.46
C THR A 197 1.16 -12.15 -9.19
N LEU A 198 1.16 -13.10 -8.26
CA LEU A 198 2.33 -13.92 -7.93
C LEU A 198 2.70 -14.88 -9.07
N LYS A 199 1.71 -15.55 -9.70
CA LYS A 199 1.93 -16.38 -10.91
C LYS A 199 2.57 -15.58 -12.05
N ALA A 200 2.14 -14.32 -12.24
CA ALA A 200 2.70 -13.40 -13.20
C ALA A 200 4.07 -12.82 -12.80
N LYS A 201 4.59 -13.16 -11.61
CA LYS A 201 5.85 -12.65 -11.03
C LYS A 201 5.90 -11.12 -10.97
N LYS A 202 4.75 -10.51 -10.70
CA LYS A 202 4.63 -9.06 -10.55
C LYS A 202 4.77 -8.65 -9.09
N ILE A 203 5.03 -7.35 -8.89
CA ILE A 203 5.30 -6.78 -7.57
C ILE A 203 3.99 -6.54 -6.85
N ILE A 204 3.91 -6.98 -5.60
CA ILE A 204 2.84 -6.64 -4.67
C ILE A 204 3.39 -5.60 -3.69
N ASN A 205 2.87 -4.38 -3.77
CA ASN A 205 3.14 -3.31 -2.83
C ASN A 205 2.00 -3.22 -1.82
N PHE A 206 2.22 -3.70 -0.63
CA PHE A 206 1.26 -3.67 0.47
C PHE A 206 1.39 -2.35 1.23
N HIS A 207 0.38 -1.49 1.14
CA HIS A 207 0.35 -0.26 1.93
C HIS A 207 -0.44 -0.51 3.21
N SER A 208 0.18 -0.21 4.35
CA SER A 208 -0.51 -0.18 5.64
C SER A 208 0.17 0.79 6.59
N CYS A 209 -0.59 1.79 7.02
CA CYS A 209 -0.17 2.69 8.09
C CYS A 209 -0.21 2.01 9.47
N GLY A 210 0.42 2.64 10.45
CA GLY A 210 0.37 2.26 11.85
C GLY A 210 1.32 1.12 12.23
N CYS A 211 1.03 0.51 13.37
CA CYS A 211 1.80 -0.58 13.93
C CYS A 211 1.38 -1.92 13.30
N VAL A 212 2.25 -2.48 12.46
CA VAL A 212 2.02 -3.75 11.75
C VAL A 212 3.04 -4.83 12.09
N GLU A 213 3.93 -4.57 13.05
CA GLU A 213 5.05 -5.43 13.40
C GLU A 213 4.65 -6.90 13.64
N SER A 214 3.50 -7.13 14.28
CA SER A 214 3.03 -8.49 14.62
C SER A 214 2.67 -9.36 13.41
N ILE A 215 2.43 -8.75 12.23
CA ILE A 215 2.01 -9.47 11.00
C ILE A 215 3.05 -9.43 9.88
N VAL A 216 4.16 -8.70 10.06
CA VAL A 216 5.20 -8.53 9.03
C VAL A 216 5.76 -9.87 8.54
N HIS A 217 5.96 -10.84 9.45
CA HIS A 217 6.41 -12.17 9.09
C HIS A 217 5.42 -12.88 8.16
N SER A 218 4.14 -12.82 8.50
CA SER A 218 3.08 -13.45 7.70
C SER A 218 2.92 -12.81 6.32
N LEU A 219 3.07 -11.47 6.21
CA LEU A 219 3.08 -10.77 4.91
C LEU A 219 4.27 -11.23 4.05
N ALA A 220 5.46 -11.37 4.63
CA ALA A 220 6.62 -11.90 3.92
C ALA A 220 6.42 -13.35 3.45
N ASP A 221 5.78 -14.19 4.27
CA ASP A 221 5.52 -15.61 3.95
C ASP A 221 4.48 -15.81 2.85
N ILE A 222 3.61 -14.82 2.59
CA ILE A 222 2.69 -14.83 1.44
C ILE A 222 3.26 -14.11 0.22
N ASN A 223 4.57 -13.83 0.21
CA ASN A 223 5.30 -13.21 -0.88
C ASN A 223 4.85 -11.77 -1.24
N VAL A 224 4.45 -10.97 -0.24
CA VAL A 224 4.38 -9.52 -0.42
C VAL A 224 5.77 -9.03 -0.80
N SER A 225 5.87 -8.27 -1.89
CA SER A 225 7.18 -7.85 -2.43
C SER A 225 7.75 -6.63 -1.70
N MET A 226 6.86 -5.73 -1.28
CA MET A 226 7.23 -4.49 -0.59
C MET A 226 6.13 -4.09 0.40
N LEU A 227 6.52 -3.65 1.59
CA LEU A 227 5.66 -3.06 2.61
C LEU A 227 5.91 -1.54 2.67
N ASN A 228 4.83 -0.76 2.57
CA ASN A 228 4.84 0.71 2.49
C ASN A 228 3.62 1.29 3.21
N PRO A 229 3.76 2.35 3.98
CA PRO A 229 5.02 2.81 4.54
C PRO A 229 5.39 2.03 5.80
N ILE A 230 6.67 2.02 6.15
CA ILE A 230 7.03 1.69 7.53
C ILE A 230 7.02 2.99 8.33
N GLN A 231 6.19 3.06 9.37
CA GLN A 231 6.15 4.19 10.29
C GLN A 231 7.06 3.94 11.48
N SER A 232 8.19 4.66 11.53
CA SER A 232 9.25 4.47 12.54
C SER A 232 8.81 4.79 13.97
N ARG A 233 7.74 5.59 14.13
CA ARG A 233 7.15 5.88 15.46
C ARG A 233 6.24 4.77 15.97
N ALA A 234 5.65 4.00 15.07
CA ALA A 234 4.70 2.94 15.41
C ALA A 234 5.34 1.55 15.45
N ASN A 235 6.54 1.38 14.88
CA ASN A 235 7.19 0.09 14.70
C ASN A 235 8.67 0.13 15.08
N ASP A 236 9.20 -0.99 15.58
CA ASP A 236 10.64 -1.21 15.66
C ASP A 236 11.21 -1.55 14.27
N ILE A 237 11.74 -0.52 13.59
CA ILE A 237 12.25 -0.67 12.22
C ILE A 237 13.45 -1.62 12.11
N LYS A 238 14.24 -1.80 13.19
CA LYS A 238 15.33 -2.76 13.23
C LYS A 238 14.81 -4.18 13.24
N LYS A 239 13.86 -4.47 14.08
CA LYS A 239 13.20 -5.79 14.17
C LYS A 239 12.49 -6.14 12.87
N ILE A 240 11.75 -5.18 12.28
CA ILE A 240 11.11 -5.38 10.96
C ILE A 240 12.17 -5.68 9.90
N LYS A 241 13.28 -4.95 9.87
CA LYS A 241 14.36 -5.22 8.93
C LYS A 241 14.94 -6.63 9.07
N GLU A 242 15.15 -7.09 10.29
CA GLU A 242 15.63 -8.46 10.55
C GLU A 242 14.68 -9.52 9.98
N ILE A 243 13.36 -9.34 10.16
CA ILE A 243 12.32 -10.24 9.65
C ILE A 243 12.27 -10.25 8.12
N THR A 244 12.40 -9.08 7.48
CA THR A 244 12.12 -8.91 6.05
C THR A 244 13.34 -9.05 5.13
N THR A 245 14.55 -9.13 5.69
CA THR A 245 15.79 -9.26 4.90
C THR A 245 15.72 -10.47 3.96
N ASN A 246 16.01 -10.26 2.67
CA ASN A 246 15.91 -11.22 1.58
C ASN A 246 14.50 -11.79 1.31
N LYS A 247 13.45 -11.19 1.86
CA LYS A 247 12.07 -11.65 1.69
C LYS A 247 11.14 -10.56 1.16
N MET A 248 11.15 -9.39 1.78
CA MET A 248 10.21 -8.29 1.49
C MET A 248 10.91 -6.94 1.65
N ALA A 249 10.85 -6.11 0.62
CA ALA A 249 11.40 -4.77 0.67
C ALA A 249 10.58 -3.85 1.58
N LEU A 250 11.20 -2.78 2.07
CA LEU A 250 10.60 -1.78 2.93
C LEU A 250 10.70 -0.40 2.28
N SER A 251 9.64 0.41 2.40
CA SER A 251 9.63 1.79 1.94
C SER A 251 9.12 2.73 3.03
N GLY A 252 9.63 3.95 3.10
CA GLY A 252 9.20 4.94 4.09
C GLY A 252 10.21 5.10 5.23
N ALA A 253 9.72 5.05 6.45
CA ALA A 253 10.43 5.17 7.73
C ALA A 253 10.98 6.55 8.10
N ILE A 254 11.00 7.54 7.19
CA ILE A 254 11.37 8.90 7.56
C ILE A 254 10.15 9.60 8.15
N ASP A 255 10.25 9.96 9.42
CA ASP A 255 9.16 10.52 10.23
C ASP A 255 8.56 11.77 9.59
N SER A 256 7.32 11.66 9.14
CA SER A 256 6.55 12.75 8.52
C SER A 256 6.32 13.95 9.44
N HIS A 257 6.13 13.70 10.75
CA HIS A 257 6.01 14.81 11.69
C HIS A 257 7.32 15.58 11.81
N LEU A 258 8.46 14.88 11.85
CA LEU A 258 9.76 15.54 11.85
C LEU A 258 10.00 16.34 10.56
N LEU A 259 9.55 15.81 9.42
CA LEU A 259 9.62 16.52 8.14
C LEU A 259 8.78 17.81 8.14
N LEU A 260 7.65 17.83 8.87
CA LEU A 260 6.78 19.02 8.95
C LEU A 260 7.36 20.10 9.86
N VAL A 261 7.86 19.74 11.05
CA VAL A 261 8.17 20.72 12.09
C VAL A 261 9.64 20.76 12.52
N GLY A 262 10.45 19.81 12.06
CA GLY A 262 11.86 19.71 12.42
C GLY A 262 12.75 20.68 11.66
N THR A 263 13.96 20.88 12.17
CA THR A 263 15.03 21.58 11.47
C THR A 263 15.66 20.68 10.41
N THR A 264 16.30 21.26 9.39
CA THR A 264 17.06 20.52 8.37
C THR A 264 18.14 19.64 8.98
N LYS A 265 18.73 20.04 10.11
CA LYS A 265 19.72 19.23 10.83
C LYS A 265 19.07 17.97 11.43
N GLU A 266 17.93 18.10 12.07
CA GLU A 266 17.20 16.95 12.65
C GLU A 266 16.73 16.00 11.57
N VAL A 267 16.24 16.52 10.42
CA VAL A 267 15.87 15.70 9.25
C VAL A 267 17.07 14.93 8.72
N ARG A 268 18.25 15.58 8.61
CA ARG A 268 19.49 14.91 8.19
C ARG A 268 19.86 13.78 9.15
N ASP A 269 19.89 14.08 10.45
CA ASP A 269 20.29 13.12 11.49
C ASP A 269 19.36 11.91 11.51
N GLU A 270 18.05 12.12 11.43
CA GLU A 270 17.04 11.04 11.36
C GLU A 270 17.17 10.23 10.07
N THR A 271 17.30 10.89 8.93
CA THR A 271 17.48 10.21 7.64
C THR A 271 18.74 9.33 7.68
N ALA A 272 19.84 9.83 8.22
CA ALA A 272 21.08 9.06 8.35
C ALA A 272 20.89 7.84 9.26
N ARG A 273 20.23 8.01 10.42
CA ARG A 273 19.90 6.92 11.36
C ARG A 273 19.05 5.82 10.69
N VAL A 274 18.02 6.20 9.97
CA VAL A 274 17.14 5.24 9.28
C VAL A 274 17.89 4.49 8.17
N ILE A 275 18.72 5.19 7.39
CA ILE A 275 19.55 4.58 6.34
C ILE A 275 20.54 3.58 6.94
N GLU A 276 21.17 3.92 8.07
CA GLU A 276 22.10 3.02 8.77
C GLU A 276 21.42 1.69 9.17
N ILE A 277 20.15 1.75 9.56
CA ILE A 277 19.37 0.56 9.98
C ILE A 277 18.83 -0.21 8.77
N LEU A 278 18.22 0.47 7.78
CA LEU A 278 17.41 -0.19 6.75
C LEU A 278 18.17 -0.49 5.45
N LYS A 279 19.24 0.24 5.12
CA LYS A 279 20.00 0.03 3.87
C LYS A 279 20.80 -1.29 3.86
N PRO A 280 21.46 -1.73 4.96
CA PRO A 280 22.27 -2.95 4.93
C PRO A 280 21.51 -4.16 4.40
N GLY A 281 22.12 -4.93 3.48
CA GLY A 281 21.49 -6.09 2.85
C GLY A 281 20.46 -5.78 1.76
N GLY A 282 20.29 -4.51 1.36
CA GLY A 282 19.33 -4.14 0.30
C GLY A 282 17.87 -4.08 0.77
N GLY A 283 16.94 -4.01 -0.18
CA GLY A 283 15.49 -4.07 0.12
C GLY A 283 14.95 -2.83 0.84
N TYR A 284 15.53 -1.65 0.65
CA TYR A 284 15.03 -0.41 1.26
C TYR A 284 14.89 0.71 0.24
N ILE A 285 13.77 1.41 0.29
CA ILE A 285 13.45 2.61 -0.49
C ILE A 285 13.27 3.77 0.49
N CYS A 286 14.16 4.78 0.42
CA CYS A 286 14.12 5.92 1.32
C CYS A 286 13.04 6.91 0.92
N ALA A 287 12.06 7.08 1.78
CA ALA A 287 10.90 7.96 1.56
C ALA A 287 10.33 8.44 2.91
N PRO A 288 9.52 9.51 2.91
CA PRO A 288 8.65 9.81 4.05
C PRO A 288 7.73 8.64 4.39
N ASP A 289 7.34 8.50 5.66
CA ASP A 289 6.36 7.50 6.09
C ASP A 289 4.91 7.93 5.84
N GLN A 290 4.68 9.17 5.42
CA GLN A 290 3.42 9.70 4.91
C GLN A 290 3.70 10.74 3.81
N GLY A 291 2.72 10.98 2.93
CA GLY A 291 2.76 12.06 1.95
C GLY A 291 1.92 13.22 2.42
N PHE A 292 2.53 14.39 2.67
CA PHE A 292 1.82 15.65 2.92
C PHE A 292 2.26 16.71 1.93
N PRO A 293 1.33 17.47 1.32
CA PRO A 293 1.68 18.52 0.35
C PRO A 293 2.41 19.70 1.00
N GLU A 294 2.35 19.84 2.32
CA GLU A 294 2.81 21.01 3.09
C GLU A 294 4.19 20.84 3.74
N TYR A 295 4.94 19.80 3.37
CA TYR A 295 6.32 19.69 3.85
C TYR A 295 7.15 20.89 3.45
N PRO A 296 7.92 21.53 4.40
CA PRO A 296 8.89 22.56 4.04
C PRO A 296 9.84 22.03 2.95
N PRO A 297 9.98 22.73 1.82
CA PRO A 297 10.84 22.28 0.71
C PRO A 297 12.27 21.97 1.15
N GLU A 298 12.82 22.76 2.07
CA GLU A 298 14.16 22.58 2.61
C GLU A 298 14.34 21.26 3.37
N ASN A 299 13.27 20.76 4.02
CA ASN A 299 13.30 19.48 4.74
C ASN A 299 13.24 18.31 3.77
N ILE A 300 12.42 18.39 2.74
CA ILE A 300 12.38 17.38 1.67
C ILE A 300 13.69 17.34 0.89
N ASP A 301 14.25 18.51 0.57
CA ASP A 301 15.56 18.60 -0.08
C ASP A 301 16.67 17.99 0.79
N MET A 302 16.64 18.24 2.10
CA MET A 302 17.63 17.67 3.03
C MET A 302 17.50 16.15 3.12
N LEU A 303 16.27 15.61 3.20
CA LEU A 303 16.02 14.17 3.18
C LEU A 303 16.68 13.53 1.96
N TYR A 304 16.33 13.99 0.74
CA TYR A 304 16.82 13.36 -0.48
C TYR A 304 18.30 13.62 -0.75
N LYS A 305 18.83 14.77 -0.35
CA LYS A 305 20.27 15.02 -0.37
C LYS A 305 21.04 14.03 0.51
N THR A 306 20.57 13.81 1.74
CA THR A 306 21.16 12.83 2.66
C THR A 306 21.06 11.41 2.10
N ALA A 307 19.90 11.06 1.51
CA ALA A 307 19.71 9.77 0.86
C ALA A 307 20.66 9.55 -0.33
N VAL A 308 21.00 10.59 -1.08
CA VAL A 308 22.01 10.52 -2.16
C VAL A 308 23.42 10.33 -1.59
N GLU A 309 23.78 11.10 -0.56
CA GLU A 309 25.10 11.04 0.07
C GLU A 309 25.42 9.67 0.68
N LEU A 310 24.43 9.07 1.36
CA LEU A 310 24.60 7.82 2.12
C LEU A 310 24.07 6.57 1.40
N GLY A 311 23.42 6.76 0.26
CA GLY A 311 22.65 5.71 -0.42
C GLY A 311 23.46 4.76 -1.30
N ARG A 312 24.73 4.99 -1.59
CA ARG A 312 25.54 4.07 -2.39
C ARG A 312 25.82 2.77 -1.64
N TYR A 313 25.80 1.65 -2.36
CA TYR A 313 26.18 0.33 -1.85
C TYR A 313 27.66 0.05 -2.03
#